data_6e5b9c7a7a060b2f055a37b8425be7e8
#
_entry.id   6e5b9c7a7a060b2f055a37b8425be7e8
#
_cell.length_a   1.000
_cell.length_b   1.000
_cell.length_c   1.000
_cell.angle_alpha   90.00
_cell.angle_beta   90.00
_cell.angle_gamma   90.00
#
_symmetry.space_group_name_H-M   'P 1'
#
loop_
_entity.id
_entity.type
_entity.pdbx_description
1 polymer ?
#
loop_
_entity_poly.entity_id
_entity_poly.type
_entity_poly.pdbx_seq_one_letter_code
_entity_poly.pdbx_strand_id
1 'polypeptide(L)'
;MNAKELYKDKSERTQKWMQQLINTIESDGKKQPAAYAVSLEMIADAIELYFKSYEIIIKEGVIVPGHDGTPKKQPAFVSLVNQQNYIAKMLTLFGLNKMSSAKLAKMDVGSGAQDELERILS
;
A
#
# COMPACT_ATOMS: atom_id res chain seq x y z
N MET A 1 -11.09 -8.93 13.29
CA MET A 1 -11.09 -9.61 11.99
C MET A 1 -9.70 -10.14 11.66
N ASN A 2 -9.63 -11.29 11.07
CA ASN A 2 -8.35 -11.97 10.79
C ASN A 2 -8.05 -11.87 9.29
N ALA A 3 -7.04 -11.07 8.93
CA ALA A 3 -6.66 -10.85 7.54
C ALA A 3 -6.14 -12.13 6.86
N LYS A 4 -5.50 -13.02 7.62
CA LYS A 4 -4.99 -14.28 7.08
C LYS A 4 -6.11 -15.18 6.53
N GLU A 5 -7.25 -15.16 7.18
CA GLU A 5 -8.42 -15.92 6.71
C GLU A 5 -9.16 -15.20 5.59
N LEU A 6 -9.35 -13.88 5.74
CA LEU A 6 -10.07 -13.06 4.77
C LEU A 6 -9.35 -12.97 3.43
N TYR A 7 -8.02 -12.92 3.46
CA TYR A 7 -7.20 -12.70 2.27
C TYR A 7 -6.23 -13.85 2.04
N LYS A 8 -6.70 -15.07 2.26
CA LYS A 8 -5.87 -16.28 2.13
C LYS A 8 -5.37 -16.53 0.70
N ASP A 9 -6.00 -15.92 -0.30
CA ASP A 9 -5.57 -15.93 -1.69
C ASP A 9 -4.47 -14.91 -2.01
N LYS A 10 -4.13 -14.04 -1.04
CA LYS A 10 -3.10 -13.02 -1.19
C LYS A 10 -1.79 -13.49 -0.57
N SER A 11 -0.69 -12.80 -0.91
CA SER A 11 0.63 -13.08 -0.32
C SER A 11 0.63 -12.75 1.18
N GLU A 12 1.57 -13.35 1.91
CA GLU A 12 1.76 -13.06 3.34
C GLU A 12 1.99 -11.58 3.62
N ARG A 13 2.74 -10.95 2.74
CA ARG A 13 3.07 -9.52 2.86
C ARG A 13 1.80 -8.66 2.79
N THR A 14 0.92 -8.97 1.84
CA THR A 14 -0.37 -8.30 1.72
C THR A 14 -1.24 -8.57 2.95
N GLN A 15 -1.26 -9.81 3.43
CA GLN A 15 -2.01 -10.18 4.62
C GLN A 15 -1.56 -9.39 5.84
N LYS A 16 -0.24 -9.20 6.01
CA LYS A 16 0.31 -8.40 7.12
C LYS A 16 -0.13 -6.95 7.04
N TRP A 17 -0.06 -6.35 5.87
CA TRP A 17 -0.50 -4.96 5.68
C TRP A 17 -1.99 -4.81 5.94
N MET A 18 -2.79 -5.76 5.47
CA MET A 18 -4.24 -5.73 5.69
C MET A 18 -4.58 -5.91 7.17
N GLN A 19 -3.83 -6.75 7.89
CA GLN A 19 -4.05 -6.92 9.33
C GLN A 19 -3.78 -5.63 10.09
N GLN A 20 -2.72 -4.90 9.74
CA GLN A 20 -2.42 -3.61 10.34
C GLN A 20 -3.51 -2.59 10.06
N LEU A 21 -4.01 -2.58 8.83
CA LEU A 21 -5.09 -1.68 8.43
C LEU A 21 -6.38 -1.98 9.21
N ILE A 22 -6.75 -3.25 9.30
CA ILE A 22 -7.92 -3.69 10.05
C ILE A 22 -7.78 -3.31 11.53
N ASN A 23 -6.62 -3.57 12.12
CA ASN A 23 -6.37 -3.23 13.53
C ASN A 23 -6.49 -1.73 13.77
N THR A 24 -6.01 -0.92 12.83
CA THR A 24 -6.11 0.54 12.92
C THR A 24 -7.58 0.99 12.88
N ILE A 25 -8.39 0.40 12.00
CA ILE A 25 -9.82 0.70 11.91
C ILE A 25 -10.53 0.28 13.20
N GLU A 26 -10.23 -0.90 13.72
CA GLU A 26 -10.83 -1.40 14.95
C GLU A 26 -10.48 -0.52 16.16
N SER A 27 -9.25 0.00 16.20
CA SER A 27 -8.81 0.84 17.31
C SER A 27 -9.49 2.20 17.35
N ASP A 28 -10.10 2.65 16.26
CA ASP A 28 -10.85 3.90 16.20
C ASP A 28 -12.13 3.85 17.07
N GLY A 29 -12.69 2.66 17.30
CA GLY A 29 -13.91 2.50 18.11
C GLY A 29 -15.18 3.00 17.45
N LYS A 30 -15.09 3.89 16.48
CA LYS A 30 -16.22 4.44 15.73
C LYS A 30 -16.45 3.77 14.39
N LYS A 31 -15.45 3.08 13.89
CA LYS A 31 -15.48 2.41 12.59
C LYS A 31 -15.50 0.91 12.77
N GLN A 32 -16.31 0.24 11.96
CA GLN A 32 -16.41 -1.21 11.94
C GLN A 32 -15.78 -1.74 10.66
N PRO A 33 -14.71 -2.57 10.74
CA PRO A 33 -14.09 -3.10 9.52
C PRO A 33 -15.08 -3.81 8.59
N ALA A 34 -16.06 -4.51 9.16
CA ALA A 34 -17.08 -5.21 8.37
C ALA A 34 -17.89 -4.28 7.46
N ALA A 35 -18.10 -3.03 7.87
CA ALA A 35 -18.82 -2.04 7.06
C ALA A 35 -18.03 -1.63 5.81
N TYR A 36 -16.73 -1.86 5.79
CA TYR A 36 -15.84 -1.48 4.69
C TYR A 36 -15.29 -2.70 3.96
N ALA A 37 -15.94 -3.87 4.10
CA ALA A 37 -15.41 -5.12 3.58
C ALA A 37 -15.07 -5.08 2.09
N VAL A 38 -15.95 -4.50 1.26
CA VAL A 38 -15.70 -4.40 -0.18
C VAL A 38 -14.53 -3.47 -0.48
N SER A 39 -14.49 -2.31 0.17
CA SER A 39 -13.39 -1.35 -0.01
C SER A 39 -12.05 -1.93 0.46
N LEU A 40 -12.07 -2.66 1.56
CA LEU A 40 -10.87 -3.32 2.09
C LEU A 40 -10.36 -4.40 1.14
N GLU A 41 -11.28 -5.15 0.51
CA GLU A 41 -10.90 -6.15 -0.48
C GLU A 41 -10.24 -5.49 -1.71
N MET A 42 -10.78 -4.37 -2.17
CA MET A 42 -10.20 -3.60 -3.28
C MET A 42 -8.81 -3.07 -2.91
N ILE A 43 -8.62 -2.63 -1.68
CA ILE A 43 -7.30 -2.19 -1.18
C ILE A 43 -6.33 -3.39 -1.16
N ALA A 44 -6.78 -4.54 -0.70
CA ALA A 44 -5.97 -5.75 -0.67
C ALA A 44 -5.50 -6.14 -2.07
N ASP A 45 -6.38 -6.07 -3.07
CA ASP A 45 -6.03 -6.33 -4.46
C ASP A 45 -5.00 -5.33 -4.98
N ALA A 46 -5.17 -4.05 -4.64
CA ALA A 46 -4.23 -3.01 -5.03
C ALA A 46 -2.85 -3.21 -4.39
N ILE A 47 -2.81 -3.59 -3.13
CA ILE A 47 -1.56 -3.87 -2.42
C ILE A 47 -0.85 -5.07 -3.05
N GLU A 48 -1.58 -6.14 -3.36
CA GLU A 48 -1.03 -7.33 -4.00
C GLU A 48 -0.42 -6.98 -5.36
N LEU A 49 -1.14 -6.21 -6.17
CA LEU A 49 -0.64 -5.77 -7.47
C LEU A 49 0.56 -4.83 -7.33
N TYR A 50 0.56 -3.98 -6.31
CA TYR A 50 1.69 -3.12 -5.98
C TYR A 50 2.96 -3.95 -5.74
N PHE A 51 2.87 -4.98 -4.91
CA PHE A 51 4.02 -5.82 -4.62
C PHE A 51 4.51 -6.59 -5.85
N LYS A 52 3.59 -7.11 -6.66
CA LYS A 52 3.94 -7.81 -7.90
C LYS A 52 4.64 -6.88 -8.88
N SER A 53 4.15 -5.65 -9.02
CA SER A 53 4.76 -4.65 -9.89
C SER A 53 6.16 -4.28 -9.39
N TYR A 54 6.31 -4.14 -8.07
CA TYR A 54 7.59 -3.85 -7.44
C TYR A 54 8.62 -4.95 -7.73
N GLU A 55 8.22 -6.21 -7.60
CA GLU A 55 9.10 -7.35 -7.89
C GLU A 55 9.57 -7.35 -9.34
N ILE A 56 8.70 -7.04 -10.29
CA ILE A 56 9.05 -6.95 -11.71
C ILE A 56 10.07 -5.84 -11.93
N ILE A 57 9.88 -4.68 -11.30
CA ILE A 57 10.80 -3.55 -11.44
C ILE A 57 12.18 -3.88 -10.86
N ILE A 58 12.22 -4.54 -9.71
CA ILE A 58 13.48 -4.96 -9.09
C ILE A 58 14.22 -5.93 -10.01
N LYS A 59 13.51 -6.83 -10.67
CA LYS A 59 14.09 -7.84 -11.55
C LYS A 59 14.50 -7.28 -12.91
N GLU A 60 13.64 -6.45 -13.52
CA GLU A 60 13.81 -6.03 -14.91
C GLU A 60 14.22 -4.57 -15.09
N GLY A 61 14.11 -3.76 -14.04
CA GLY A 61 14.45 -2.34 -14.07
C GLY A 61 13.29 -1.45 -14.50
N VAL A 62 13.47 -0.14 -14.32
CA VAL A 62 12.45 0.87 -14.65
C VAL A 62 12.37 1.11 -16.16
N ILE A 63 13.53 0.98 -16.85
CA ILE A 63 13.64 1.17 -18.30
C ILE A 63 13.93 -0.19 -18.93
N VAL A 64 13.16 -0.54 -19.93
CA VAL A 64 13.31 -1.81 -20.66
C VAL A 64 13.37 -1.52 -22.16
N PRO A 65 13.95 -2.43 -22.99
CA PRO A 65 13.94 -2.24 -24.43
C PRO A 65 12.53 -2.41 -25.00
N GLY A 66 12.17 -1.50 -25.91
CA GLY A 66 10.91 -1.60 -26.65
C GLY A 66 11.03 -2.56 -27.84
N HIS A 67 9.97 -2.68 -28.64
CA HIS A 67 9.92 -3.54 -29.81
C HIS A 67 11.00 -3.22 -30.84
N ASP A 68 11.31 -1.94 -30.98
CA ASP A 68 12.30 -1.44 -31.94
C ASP A 68 13.68 -1.25 -31.30
N GLY A 69 13.87 -1.71 -30.07
CA GLY A 69 15.11 -1.55 -29.31
C GLY A 69 15.25 -0.21 -28.62
N THR A 70 14.34 0.77 -28.84
CA THR A 70 14.40 2.03 -28.10
C THR A 70 14.02 1.82 -26.64
N PRO A 71 14.70 2.52 -25.70
CA PRO A 71 14.32 2.42 -24.28
C PRO A 71 12.91 2.90 -24.04
N LYS A 72 12.17 2.16 -23.22
CA LYS A 72 10.84 2.57 -22.78
C LYS A 72 10.65 2.29 -21.30
N LYS A 73 9.67 2.96 -20.71
CA LYS A 73 9.33 2.75 -19.31
C LYS A 73 8.72 1.35 -19.13
N GLN A 74 9.18 0.63 -18.10
CA GLN A 74 8.61 -0.66 -17.74
C GLN A 74 7.12 -0.48 -17.41
N PRO A 75 6.20 -1.23 -18.06
CA PRO A 75 4.77 -1.10 -17.77
C PRO A 75 4.43 -1.32 -16.29
N ALA A 76 5.18 -2.19 -15.59
CA ALA A 76 4.99 -2.41 -14.17
C ALA A 76 5.24 -1.15 -13.33
N PHE A 77 6.09 -0.22 -13.82
CA PHE A 77 6.32 1.05 -13.12
C PHE A 77 5.06 1.91 -13.11
N VAL A 78 4.35 1.97 -14.24
CA VAL A 78 3.08 2.70 -14.33
C VAL A 78 2.05 2.07 -13.38
N SER A 79 1.97 0.75 -13.38
CA SER A 79 1.08 0.02 -12.48
C SER A 79 1.40 0.32 -11.01
N LEU A 80 2.70 0.29 -10.66
CA LEU A 80 3.15 0.58 -9.29
C LEU A 80 2.70 1.96 -8.83
N VAL A 81 2.92 2.99 -9.65
CA VAL A 81 2.55 4.37 -9.32
C VAL A 81 1.03 4.49 -9.19
N ASN A 82 0.27 3.85 -10.09
CA ASN A 82 -1.18 3.86 -10.05
C ASN A 82 -1.70 3.22 -8.77
N GLN A 83 -1.11 2.10 -8.34
CA GLN A 83 -1.52 1.44 -7.11
C GLN A 83 -1.13 2.25 -5.88
N GLN A 84 0.05 2.87 -5.87
CA GLN A 84 0.45 3.77 -4.78
C GLN A 84 -0.56 4.91 -4.61
N ASN A 85 -0.94 5.54 -5.71
CA ASN A 85 -1.90 6.65 -5.69
C ASN A 85 -3.27 6.19 -5.23
N TYR A 86 -3.73 5.04 -5.70
CA TYR A 86 -5.00 4.46 -5.29
C TYR A 86 -5.03 4.15 -3.80
N ILE A 87 -3.99 3.47 -3.31
CA ILE A 87 -3.88 3.11 -1.89
C ILE A 87 -3.87 4.37 -1.03
N ALA A 88 -3.06 5.37 -1.39
CA ALA A 88 -2.99 6.64 -0.65
C ALA A 88 -4.34 7.34 -0.61
N LYS A 89 -5.06 7.36 -1.74
CA LYS A 89 -6.38 7.96 -1.82
C LYS A 89 -7.39 7.23 -0.92
N MET A 90 -7.37 5.91 -0.93
CA MET A 90 -8.27 5.12 -0.10
C MET A 90 -7.98 5.29 1.39
N LEU A 91 -6.69 5.33 1.76
CA LEU A 91 -6.30 5.60 3.14
C LEU A 91 -6.79 6.98 3.60
N THR A 92 -6.71 7.98 2.73
CA THR A 92 -7.22 9.31 3.01
C THR A 92 -8.74 9.30 3.22
N LEU A 93 -9.47 8.58 2.36
CA LEU A 93 -10.93 8.45 2.49
C LEU A 93 -11.33 7.78 3.80
N PHE A 94 -10.54 6.84 4.30
CA PHE A 94 -10.78 6.22 5.60
C PHE A 94 -10.27 7.08 6.77
N GLY A 95 -9.60 8.20 6.49
CA GLY A 95 -9.01 9.04 7.53
C GLY A 95 -7.79 8.43 8.19
N LEU A 96 -7.14 7.47 7.55
CA LEU A 96 -6.05 6.71 8.14
C LEU A 96 -4.67 7.33 7.96
N ASN A 97 -4.50 8.27 7.02
CA ASN A 97 -3.20 8.93 6.80
C ASN A 97 -2.70 9.67 8.04
N LYS A 98 -3.56 10.42 8.71
CA LYS A 98 -3.20 11.12 9.94
C LYS A 98 -2.87 10.15 11.07
N MET A 99 -3.59 9.06 11.15
CA MET A 99 -3.35 8.03 12.16
C MET A 99 -2.05 7.29 11.89
N SER A 100 -1.75 7.01 10.63
CA SER A 100 -0.50 6.38 10.25
C SER A 100 0.70 7.27 10.58
N SER A 101 0.61 8.57 10.30
CA SER A 101 1.64 9.53 10.65
C SER A 101 1.82 9.65 12.16
N ALA A 102 0.72 9.69 12.92
CA ALA A 102 0.76 9.73 14.38
C ALA A 102 1.35 8.45 14.97
N LYS A 103 1.02 7.29 14.39
CA LYS A 103 1.59 6.00 14.82
C LYS A 103 3.08 5.94 14.53
N LEU A 104 3.51 6.39 13.37
CA LEU A 104 4.93 6.44 13.02
C LEU A 104 5.70 7.35 13.97
N ALA A 105 5.12 8.48 14.35
CA ALA A 105 5.70 9.39 15.34
C ALA A 105 5.81 8.72 16.71
N LYS A 106 4.80 7.97 17.12
CA LYS A 106 4.80 7.25 18.41
C LYS A 106 5.76 6.06 18.44
N MET A 107 6.02 5.46 17.28
CA MET A 107 6.94 4.33 17.19
C MET A 107 8.40 4.78 17.18
N ASP A 108 8.63 6.08 17.28
CA ASP A 108 9.96 6.69 17.34
C ASP A 108 10.88 6.20 16.21
N VAL A 109 10.32 6.14 15.03
CA VAL A 109 11.09 5.92 13.82
C VAL A 109 11.80 7.26 13.57
N GLY A 110 12.86 7.53 14.22
CA GLY A 110 13.64 8.76 14.27
C GLY A 110 13.19 9.92 13.37
N SER A 111 13.41 11.13 13.77
CA SER A 111 13.00 12.33 13.02
C SER A 111 13.41 12.29 11.53
N GLY A 112 14.52 11.63 11.20
CA GLY A 112 14.98 11.49 9.82
C GLY A 112 14.06 10.65 8.95
N ALA A 113 13.52 9.55 9.47
CA ALA A 113 12.59 8.70 8.73
C ALA A 113 11.26 9.39 8.52
N GLN A 114 10.80 10.18 9.48
CA GLN A 114 9.59 10.96 9.36
C GLN A 114 9.75 12.08 8.32
N ASP A 115 10.86 12.78 8.32
CA ASP A 115 11.17 13.82 7.33
C ASP A 115 11.24 13.24 5.92
N GLU A 116 11.81 12.03 5.78
CA GLU A 116 11.89 11.34 4.52
C GLU A 116 10.50 10.93 4.02
N LEU A 117 9.66 10.44 4.90
CA LEU A 117 8.28 10.07 4.59
C LEU A 117 7.49 11.30 4.17
N GLU A 118 7.64 12.42 4.87
CA GLU A 118 6.98 13.68 4.52
C GLU A 118 7.42 14.19 3.15
N ARG A 119 8.70 14.04 2.81
CA ARG A 119 9.20 14.39 1.49
C ARG A 119 8.62 13.54 0.38
N ILE A 120 8.42 12.26 0.64
CA ILE A 120 7.82 11.34 -0.32
C ILE A 120 6.34 11.65 -0.52
N LEU A 121 5.66 12.07 0.55
CA LEU A 121 4.22 12.34 0.55
C LEU A 121 3.86 13.78 0.16
N SER A 122 4.84 14.67 0.15
CA SER A 122 4.62 16.08 -0.21
C SER A 122 4.68 16.35 -1.71
#